data_7a03b8462745a55e9358e26cf384b456
#
_entry.id   7a03b8462745a55e9358e26cf384b456
#
_cell.length_a   1.000
_cell.length_b   1.000
_cell.length_c   1.000
_cell.angle_alpha   90.00
_cell.angle_beta   90.00
_cell.angle_gamma   90.00
#
_symmetry.space_group_name_H-M   'P 1'
#
loop_
_entity.id
_entity.type
_entity.pdbx_description
1 polymer ?
#
loop_
_entity_poly.entity_id
_entity_poly.type
_entity_poly.pdbx_seq_one_letter_code
_entity_poly.pdbx_strand_id
1 'polypeptide(L)'
;MCIRDRGTSDILTLIENCRYFSGDEHVPFLARYCDLQVFAQDRMGLGRREQVGLSKAAELLGLDVSGMEHHRALDDSRMTLEILRKIYDPGAIAPYIDLCDREFYRRITFKTTYICDLRSPLVEKSHLRFPCPRCGRESRRLTRWNVKNKSFRADFRCTCCGHLFAGRLTIKQKYEGLTVNKKTFPLPDIQAPRKATPGPLGNMELTLPQGVGVLRFSAWKGLEGVNHAFTTRVGGVSENEFAAMNLGFGRGDEPERVEENYRLFCAAAGFDPDSLVCGAQDHHINIRRVEKAQRGIGIWREKDMESIDGLCTNDPGVTLVIYCADCVPLYFYDQEHRAIGLAHAGWRGTAMGMARAMVERMAQEFGTRPEALRVGIGPSIGKDCFEVDEPVAAEFQRLPQWDLFVEGPQREKYHVDLWECNRQFLLSAGVKEENIAVGQVCTMCESDLIFSHRKTRGQRGSNCAMLALQG
;
A
#
# COMPACT_ATOMS: atom_id res chain seq x y z
N MET A 1 -15.76 -3.27 -37.80
CA MET A 1 -15.62 -4.29 -36.73
C MET A 1 -14.26 -4.08 -36.13
N CYS A 2 -14.18 -3.67 -34.89
CA CYS A 2 -12.92 -3.41 -34.19
C CYS A 2 -12.71 -4.45 -33.11
N ILE A 3 -11.54 -5.08 -33.10
CA ILE A 3 -11.10 -5.93 -32.01
C ILE A 3 -9.87 -5.28 -31.41
N ARG A 4 -9.94 -4.95 -30.13
CA ARG A 4 -8.78 -4.66 -29.30
C ARG A 4 -8.87 -5.45 -28.00
N ASP A 5 -7.77 -5.53 -27.28
CA ASP A 5 -7.53 -6.29 -26.04
C ASP A 5 -8.58 -6.15 -24.90
N ARG A 6 -9.69 -5.42 -25.11
CA ARG A 6 -10.73 -5.17 -24.09
C ARG A 6 -12.16 -5.08 -24.67
N GLY A 7 -12.56 -5.98 -25.53
CA GLY A 7 -13.95 -6.26 -25.93
C GLY A 7 -14.77 -5.07 -26.45
N THR A 8 -15.30 -4.21 -25.60
CA THR A 8 -16.23 -3.12 -25.98
C THR A 8 -15.61 -1.73 -26.06
N SER A 9 -14.29 -1.57 -25.90
CA SER A 9 -13.65 -0.25 -25.84
C SER A 9 -13.75 0.55 -27.13
N ASP A 10 -13.70 -0.10 -28.28
CA ASP A 10 -13.69 0.58 -29.58
C ASP A 10 -15.06 1.11 -29.93
N ILE A 11 -16.11 0.35 -29.65
CA ILE A 11 -17.48 0.83 -29.86
C ILE A 11 -17.82 1.99 -28.91
N LEU A 12 -17.32 1.96 -27.67
CA LEU A 12 -17.47 3.08 -26.73
C LEU A 12 -16.76 4.34 -27.23
N THR A 13 -15.54 4.20 -27.76
CA THR A 13 -14.81 5.32 -28.37
C THR A 13 -15.56 5.93 -29.57
N LEU A 14 -16.15 5.09 -30.43
CA LEU A 14 -16.99 5.55 -31.54
C LEU A 14 -18.23 6.30 -31.05
N ILE A 15 -18.92 5.77 -30.05
CA ILE A 15 -20.10 6.40 -29.44
C ILE A 15 -19.72 7.76 -28.82
N GLU A 16 -18.60 7.82 -28.07
CA GLU A 16 -18.12 9.07 -27.46
C GLU A 16 -17.75 10.11 -28.52
N ASN A 17 -17.11 9.71 -29.62
CA ASN A 17 -16.79 10.59 -30.73
C ASN A 17 -18.08 11.10 -31.44
N CYS A 18 -19.04 10.23 -31.70
CA CYS A 18 -20.32 10.65 -32.27
C CYS A 18 -21.03 11.66 -31.35
N ARG A 19 -21.07 11.38 -30.03
CA ARG A 19 -21.63 12.31 -29.05
C ARG A 19 -20.92 13.67 -29.07
N TYR A 20 -19.59 13.67 -29.15
CA TYR A 20 -18.79 14.91 -29.16
C TYR A 20 -18.98 15.76 -30.42
N PHE A 21 -18.98 15.11 -31.61
CA PHE A 21 -19.00 15.83 -32.89
C PHE A 21 -20.41 16.09 -33.43
N SER A 22 -21.40 15.22 -33.15
CA SER A 22 -22.78 15.34 -33.70
C SER A 22 -23.85 15.54 -32.65
N GLY A 23 -23.52 15.43 -31.35
CA GLY A 23 -24.50 15.48 -30.27
C GLY A 23 -25.37 14.24 -30.15
N ASP A 24 -25.16 13.21 -30.97
CA ASP A 24 -25.89 11.95 -30.98
C ASP A 24 -25.01 10.80 -30.53
N GLU A 25 -25.54 9.90 -29.73
CA GLU A 25 -24.88 8.67 -29.29
C GLU A 25 -24.95 7.56 -30.35
N HIS A 26 -25.76 7.71 -31.38
CA HIS A 26 -25.90 6.75 -32.45
C HIS A 26 -24.73 6.82 -33.41
N VAL A 27 -24.12 5.67 -33.71
CA VAL A 27 -23.13 5.53 -34.77
C VAL A 27 -23.86 5.23 -36.09
N PRO A 28 -23.97 6.18 -37.04
CA PRO A 28 -24.95 6.11 -38.17
C PRO A 28 -24.76 4.92 -39.12
N PHE A 29 -23.52 4.38 -39.18
CA PHE A 29 -23.17 3.27 -40.05
C PHE A 29 -23.17 1.90 -39.34
N LEU A 30 -23.45 1.85 -38.03
CA LEU A 30 -23.38 0.63 -37.23
C LEU A 30 -24.77 0.01 -37.02
N ALA A 31 -25.18 -0.85 -37.93
CA ALA A 31 -26.46 -1.56 -37.81
C ALA A 31 -26.35 -2.88 -37.03
N ARG A 32 -25.19 -3.53 -37.08
CA ARG A 32 -24.89 -4.80 -36.41
C ARG A 32 -23.50 -4.80 -35.82
N TYR A 33 -23.37 -5.43 -34.67
CA TYR A 33 -22.11 -5.54 -33.95
C TYR A 33 -21.84 -6.99 -33.57
N CYS A 34 -20.59 -7.40 -33.64
CA CYS A 34 -20.12 -8.69 -33.13
C CYS A 34 -18.82 -8.48 -32.36
N ASP A 35 -18.80 -8.96 -31.11
CA ASP A 35 -17.56 -9.09 -30.38
C ASP A 35 -16.78 -10.30 -30.88
N LEU A 36 -15.85 -10.05 -31.80
CA LEU A 36 -15.09 -11.11 -32.46
C LEU A 36 -14.18 -11.85 -31.47
N GLN A 37 -13.72 -11.22 -30.39
CA GLN A 37 -12.90 -11.89 -29.38
C GLN A 37 -13.67 -13.04 -28.74
N VAL A 38 -14.92 -12.81 -28.37
CA VAL A 38 -15.78 -13.85 -27.77
C VAL A 38 -16.06 -14.96 -28.80
N PHE A 39 -16.39 -14.60 -30.04
CA PHE A 39 -16.62 -15.57 -31.11
C PHE A 39 -15.36 -16.40 -31.41
N ALA A 40 -14.17 -15.77 -31.49
CA ALA A 40 -12.93 -16.46 -31.76
C ALA A 40 -12.54 -17.41 -30.62
N GLN A 41 -12.72 -17.02 -29.36
CA GLN A 41 -12.48 -17.88 -28.20
C GLN A 41 -13.30 -19.17 -28.25
N ASP A 42 -14.59 -19.05 -28.52
CA ASP A 42 -15.50 -20.22 -28.65
C ASP A 42 -15.10 -21.11 -29.82
N ARG A 43 -14.76 -20.52 -30.99
CA ARG A 43 -14.33 -21.28 -32.17
C ARG A 43 -13.00 -22.02 -31.96
N MET A 44 -12.11 -21.47 -31.14
CA MET A 44 -10.82 -22.09 -30.76
C MET A 44 -10.95 -23.08 -29.59
N GLY A 45 -12.15 -23.25 -29.00
CA GLY A 45 -12.39 -24.15 -27.88
C GLY A 45 -11.73 -23.68 -26.57
N LEU A 46 -11.46 -22.39 -26.43
CA LEU A 46 -10.83 -21.79 -25.27
C LEU A 46 -11.87 -21.44 -24.20
N GLY A 47 -11.53 -21.67 -22.95
CA GLY A 47 -12.42 -21.39 -21.82
C GLY A 47 -12.67 -19.89 -21.65
N ARG A 48 -13.91 -19.50 -21.22
CA ARG A 48 -14.30 -18.08 -20.99
C ARG A 48 -13.40 -17.28 -20.04
N ARG A 49 -12.44 -17.91 -19.35
CA ARG A 49 -11.47 -17.27 -18.45
C ARG A 49 -10.11 -16.99 -19.11
N GLU A 50 -9.87 -17.55 -20.28
CA GLU A 50 -8.63 -17.36 -21.03
C GLU A 50 -8.87 -16.27 -22.08
N GLN A 51 -8.63 -15.01 -21.70
CA GLN A 51 -8.65 -13.92 -22.66
C GLN A 51 -7.45 -14.03 -23.59
N VAL A 52 -7.70 -14.25 -24.87
CA VAL A 52 -6.66 -14.34 -25.89
C VAL A 52 -6.58 -13.01 -26.64
N GLY A 53 -5.41 -12.35 -26.56
CA GLY A 53 -5.14 -11.16 -27.35
C GLY A 53 -5.04 -11.46 -28.85
N LEU A 54 -5.12 -10.41 -29.66
CA LEU A 54 -5.17 -10.51 -31.13
C LEU A 54 -3.99 -11.29 -31.72
N SER A 55 -2.77 -11.01 -31.24
CA SER A 55 -1.54 -11.69 -31.67
C SER A 55 -1.54 -13.18 -31.36
N LYS A 56 -1.98 -13.53 -30.15
CA LYS A 56 -2.06 -14.93 -29.72
C LYS A 56 -3.13 -15.70 -30.49
N ALA A 57 -4.25 -15.05 -30.82
CA ALA A 57 -5.28 -15.63 -31.68
C ALA A 57 -4.76 -15.90 -33.08
N ALA A 58 -4.01 -14.96 -33.68
CA ALA A 58 -3.37 -15.14 -34.99
C ALA A 58 -2.36 -16.29 -34.97
N GLU A 59 -1.51 -16.40 -33.95
CA GLU A 59 -0.55 -17.48 -33.75
C GLU A 59 -1.27 -18.84 -33.66
N LEU A 60 -2.28 -18.96 -32.82
CA LEU A 60 -3.06 -20.20 -32.63
C LEU A 60 -3.77 -20.67 -33.91
N LEU A 61 -4.14 -19.73 -34.78
CA LEU A 61 -4.76 -19.99 -36.09
C LEU A 61 -3.74 -20.21 -37.23
N GLY A 62 -2.44 -20.13 -36.91
CA GLY A 62 -1.36 -20.30 -37.89
C GLY A 62 -1.37 -19.21 -38.98
N LEU A 63 -1.74 -17.98 -38.62
CA LEU A 63 -1.74 -16.84 -39.54
C LEU A 63 -0.34 -16.21 -39.59
N ASP A 64 0.16 -15.96 -40.79
CA ASP A 64 1.40 -15.18 -40.98
C ASP A 64 1.09 -13.69 -40.78
N VAL A 65 1.58 -13.15 -39.70
CA VAL A 65 1.47 -11.74 -39.33
C VAL A 65 2.81 -11.02 -39.42
N SER A 66 3.81 -11.63 -40.06
CA SER A 66 5.11 -11.03 -40.31
C SER A 66 4.94 -9.78 -41.17
N GLY A 67 5.33 -8.62 -40.68
CA GLY A 67 5.15 -7.32 -41.35
C GLY A 67 3.97 -6.47 -40.84
N MET A 68 3.21 -6.93 -39.85
CA MET A 68 2.22 -6.11 -39.15
C MET A 68 2.83 -5.58 -37.85
N GLU A 69 2.79 -4.25 -37.66
CA GLU A 69 3.24 -3.62 -36.41
C GLU A 69 2.09 -3.57 -35.41
N HIS A 70 2.27 -4.24 -34.25
CA HIS A 70 1.30 -4.20 -33.16
C HIS A 70 1.10 -2.76 -32.64
N HIS A 71 -0.13 -2.47 -32.21
CA HIS A 71 -0.58 -1.15 -31.76
C HIS A 71 -0.74 -0.08 -32.85
N ARG A 72 -0.71 -0.46 -34.13
CA ARG A 72 -1.19 0.40 -35.22
C ARG A 72 -2.61 0.02 -35.59
N ALA A 73 -3.54 0.95 -35.49
CA ALA A 73 -4.98 0.71 -35.70
C ALA A 73 -5.30 0.03 -37.05
N LEU A 74 -4.54 0.31 -38.10
CA LEU A 74 -4.73 -0.30 -39.40
C LEU A 74 -4.27 -1.77 -39.41
N ASP A 75 -3.13 -2.07 -38.82
CA ASP A 75 -2.58 -3.42 -38.79
C ASP A 75 -3.37 -4.33 -37.83
N ASP A 76 -3.81 -3.79 -36.70
CA ASP A 76 -4.76 -4.48 -35.81
C ASP A 76 -6.09 -4.79 -36.54
N SER A 77 -6.58 -3.88 -37.36
CA SER A 77 -7.81 -4.09 -38.14
C SER A 77 -7.61 -5.15 -39.24
N ARG A 78 -6.44 -5.18 -39.89
CA ARG A 78 -6.11 -6.21 -40.89
C ARG A 78 -5.99 -7.59 -40.24
N MET A 79 -5.28 -7.69 -39.13
CA MET A 79 -5.15 -8.95 -38.37
C MET A 79 -6.52 -9.47 -37.91
N THR A 80 -7.38 -8.58 -37.44
CA THR A 80 -8.76 -8.87 -37.09
C THR A 80 -9.54 -9.49 -38.25
N LEU A 81 -9.38 -8.92 -39.46
CA LEU A 81 -10.03 -9.40 -40.67
C LEU A 81 -9.52 -10.79 -41.07
N GLU A 82 -8.22 -11.04 -41.00
CA GLU A 82 -7.64 -12.35 -41.32
C GLU A 82 -8.07 -13.41 -40.31
N ILE A 83 -8.12 -13.10 -39.01
CA ILE A 83 -8.69 -14.00 -38.00
C ILE A 83 -10.15 -14.33 -38.34
N LEU A 84 -10.97 -13.30 -38.62
CA LEU A 84 -12.35 -13.52 -38.99
C LEU A 84 -12.50 -14.43 -40.24
N ARG A 85 -11.74 -14.16 -41.31
CA ARG A 85 -11.74 -14.97 -42.52
C ARG A 85 -11.47 -16.45 -42.24
N LYS A 86 -10.56 -16.72 -41.32
CA LYS A 86 -10.13 -18.07 -40.94
C LYS A 86 -11.21 -18.86 -40.19
N ILE A 87 -11.94 -18.16 -39.28
CA ILE A 87 -12.92 -18.81 -38.37
C ILE A 87 -14.39 -18.59 -38.80
N TYR A 88 -14.61 -17.83 -39.88
CA TYR A 88 -15.96 -17.46 -40.31
C TYR A 88 -16.81 -18.64 -40.70
N ASP A 89 -17.96 -18.72 -40.06
CA ASP A 89 -19.03 -19.64 -40.39
C ASP A 89 -20.35 -18.89 -40.17
N PRO A 90 -21.23 -18.76 -41.21
CA PRO A 90 -22.44 -17.98 -41.13
C PRO A 90 -23.43 -18.45 -40.05
N GLY A 91 -23.48 -19.75 -39.81
CA GLY A 91 -24.36 -20.35 -38.79
C GLY A 91 -23.78 -20.16 -37.39
N ALA A 92 -22.45 -20.32 -37.25
CA ALA A 92 -21.77 -20.22 -35.96
C ALA A 92 -21.64 -18.77 -35.45
N ILE A 93 -21.52 -17.79 -36.34
CA ILE A 93 -21.39 -16.37 -35.92
C ILE A 93 -22.73 -15.72 -35.57
N ALA A 94 -23.85 -16.23 -36.14
CA ALA A 94 -25.15 -15.62 -35.96
C ALA A 94 -25.56 -15.34 -34.49
N PRO A 95 -25.30 -16.24 -33.52
CA PRO A 95 -25.63 -16.01 -32.11
C PRO A 95 -24.81 -14.89 -31.46
N TYR A 96 -23.71 -14.47 -32.09
CA TYR A 96 -22.78 -13.42 -31.56
C TYR A 96 -23.03 -12.05 -32.20
N ILE A 97 -24.03 -11.94 -33.07
CA ILE A 97 -24.38 -10.68 -33.74
C ILE A 97 -25.48 -9.98 -32.99
N ASP A 98 -25.13 -8.84 -32.37
CA ASP A 98 -26.07 -7.90 -31.76
C ASP A 98 -26.64 -6.95 -32.82
N LEU A 99 -27.94 -6.65 -32.76
CA LEU A 99 -28.52 -5.50 -33.45
C LEU A 99 -28.21 -4.23 -32.65
N CYS A 100 -27.71 -3.21 -33.34
CA CYS A 100 -27.34 -1.93 -32.72
C CYS A 100 -28.58 -1.02 -32.58
N ASP A 101 -29.57 -1.50 -31.82
CA ASP A 101 -30.78 -0.78 -31.47
C ASP A 101 -30.59 0.08 -30.20
N ARG A 102 -31.66 0.73 -29.75
CA ARG A 102 -31.66 1.56 -28.55
C ARG A 102 -31.25 0.79 -27.29
N GLU A 103 -31.59 -0.47 -27.19
CA GLU A 103 -31.25 -1.36 -26.08
C GLU A 103 -29.76 -1.67 -26.08
N PHE A 104 -29.18 -1.96 -27.24
CA PHE A 104 -27.73 -2.16 -27.40
C PHE A 104 -26.94 -0.97 -26.91
N TYR A 105 -27.29 0.26 -27.33
CA TYR A 105 -26.59 1.46 -26.89
C TYR A 105 -26.71 1.70 -25.37
N ARG A 106 -27.88 1.50 -24.79
CA ARG A 106 -28.09 1.56 -23.34
C ARG A 106 -27.22 0.57 -22.60
N ARG A 107 -27.13 -0.67 -23.08
CA ARG A 107 -26.29 -1.72 -22.48
C ARG A 107 -24.81 -1.38 -22.56
N ILE A 108 -24.31 -0.96 -23.71
CA ILE A 108 -22.88 -0.65 -23.94
C ILE A 108 -22.45 0.60 -23.17
N THR A 109 -23.28 1.63 -23.10
CA THR A 109 -22.96 2.88 -22.41
C THR A 109 -23.22 2.84 -20.91
N PHE A 110 -23.82 1.78 -20.38
CA PHE A 110 -24.12 1.65 -18.96
C PHE A 110 -22.85 1.62 -18.12
N LYS A 111 -22.70 2.63 -17.24
CA LYS A 111 -21.57 2.68 -16.31
C LYS A 111 -21.85 1.85 -15.07
N THR A 112 -21.08 0.78 -14.90
CA THR A 112 -21.14 -0.03 -13.67
C THR A 112 -20.87 0.85 -12.46
N THR A 113 -21.79 0.89 -11.50
CA THR A 113 -21.65 1.62 -10.25
C THR A 113 -21.44 0.66 -9.08
N TYR A 114 -20.67 1.10 -8.08
CA TYR A 114 -20.45 0.35 -6.85
C TYR A 114 -21.35 0.92 -5.75
N ILE A 115 -22.05 0.04 -5.06
CA ILE A 115 -22.86 0.43 -3.91
C ILE A 115 -21.94 0.44 -2.70
N CYS A 116 -21.71 1.64 -2.13
CA CYS A 116 -20.83 1.87 -0.99
C CYS A 116 -21.56 2.39 0.26
N ASP A 117 -22.89 2.52 0.22
CA ASP A 117 -23.73 2.86 1.38
C ASP A 117 -24.65 1.68 1.72
N LEU A 118 -24.57 1.20 2.96
CA LEU A 118 -25.42 0.09 3.46
C LEU A 118 -26.90 0.47 3.58
N ARG A 119 -27.23 1.76 3.60
CA ARG A 119 -28.61 2.27 3.62
C ARG A 119 -29.26 2.27 2.25
N SER A 120 -28.49 2.00 1.21
CA SER A 120 -29.04 1.87 -0.16
C SER A 120 -30.15 0.80 -0.19
N PRO A 121 -31.29 1.07 -0.82
CA PRO A 121 -32.39 0.09 -0.95
C PRO A 121 -31.96 -1.17 -1.74
N LEU A 122 -30.85 -1.09 -2.46
CA LEU A 122 -30.25 -2.23 -3.18
C LEU A 122 -29.46 -3.19 -2.28
N VAL A 123 -29.27 -2.85 -1.00
CA VAL A 123 -28.53 -3.68 -0.04
C VAL A 123 -29.52 -4.45 0.84
N GLU A 124 -29.73 -5.70 0.51
CA GLU A 124 -30.58 -6.59 1.30
C GLU A 124 -29.85 -7.14 2.54
N LYS A 125 -30.61 -7.51 3.59
CA LYS A 125 -30.07 -8.16 4.79
C LYS A 125 -29.36 -9.48 4.49
N SER A 126 -29.82 -10.22 3.47
CA SER A 126 -29.22 -11.46 2.95
C SER A 126 -27.79 -11.24 2.44
N HIS A 127 -27.51 -10.08 1.85
CA HIS A 127 -26.17 -9.72 1.37
C HIS A 127 -25.17 -9.60 2.51
N LEU A 128 -25.61 -9.21 3.70
CA LEU A 128 -24.76 -8.95 4.88
C LEU A 128 -24.47 -10.21 5.71
N ARG A 129 -25.07 -11.34 5.39
CA ARG A 129 -24.83 -12.62 6.08
C ARG A 129 -23.65 -13.34 5.47
N PHE A 130 -22.75 -13.81 6.32
CA PHE A 130 -21.58 -14.60 5.92
C PHE A 130 -21.59 -15.93 6.64
N PRO A 131 -21.80 -17.04 5.93
CA PRO A 131 -21.64 -18.37 6.52
C PRO A 131 -20.16 -18.63 6.82
N CYS A 132 -19.90 -19.41 7.84
CA CYS A 132 -18.55 -19.79 8.23
C CYS A 132 -17.85 -20.57 7.10
N PRO A 133 -16.66 -20.17 6.64
CA PRO A 133 -15.96 -20.89 5.56
C PRO A 133 -15.47 -22.28 5.97
N ARG A 134 -15.44 -22.58 7.31
CA ARG A 134 -14.99 -23.86 7.83
C ARG A 134 -16.11 -24.89 7.99
N CYS A 135 -17.29 -24.47 8.49
CA CYS A 135 -18.38 -25.41 8.81
C CYS A 135 -19.73 -25.06 8.16
N GLY A 136 -19.81 -24.01 7.36
CA GLY A 136 -21.04 -23.58 6.68
C GLY A 136 -22.13 -22.95 7.55
N ARG A 137 -22.00 -23.01 8.89
CA ARG A 137 -23.00 -22.50 9.84
C ARG A 137 -22.99 -20.98 9.91
N GLU A 138 -24.05 -20.40 10.49
CA GLU A 138 -24.17 -18.96 10.67
C GLU A 138 -23.01 -18.37 11.46
N SER A 139 -22.68 -17.12 11.15
CA SER A 139 -21.67 -16.36 11.88
C SER A 139 -22.24 -15.04 12.38
N ARG A 140 -21.75 -14.61 13.53
CA ARG A 140 -22.05 -13.31 14.11
C ARG A 140 -20.96 -12.32 13.70
N ARG A 141 -21.39 -11.15 13.21
CA ARG A 141 -20.48 -10.03 12.92
C ARG A 141 -19.93 -9.45 14.24
N LEU A 142 -18.61 -9.23 14.27
CA LEU A 142 -17.90 -8.68 15.43
C LEU A 142 -17.64 -7.18 15.30
N THR A 143 -17.25 -6.72 14.09
CA THR A 143 -16.89 -5.32 13.86
C THR A 143 -17.97 -4.58 13.08
N ARG A 144 -17.98 -3.25 13.13
CA ARG A 144 -18.80 -2.42 12.24
C ARG A 144 -18.33 -2.61 10.79
N TRP A 145 -19.28 -2.45 9.85
CA TRP A 145 -18.91 -2.44 8.44
C TRP A 145 -18.04 -1.24 8.13
N ASN A 146 -16.91 -1.48 7.50
CA ASN A 146 -16.02 -0.46 6.97
C ASN A 146 -16.01 -0.54 5.43
N VAL A 147 -16.00 0.62 4.76
CA VAL A 147 -15.91 0.71 3.30
C VAL A 147 -14.47 0.99 2.92
N LYS A 148 -13.85 0.07 2.19
CA LYS A 148 -12.49 0.23 1.65
C LYS A 148 -12.44 -0.34 0.22
N ASN A 149 -11.89 0.45 -0.71
CA ASN A 149 -11.75 0.05 -2.11
C ASN A 149 -13.09 -0.46 -2.71
N LYS A 150 -14.14 0.36 -2.60
CA LYS A 150 -15.48 0.06 -3.14
C LYS A 150 -16.09 -1.26 -2.63
N SER A 151 -15.71 -1.71 -1.44
CA SER A 151 -16.19 -2.95 -0.83
C SER A 151 -16.44 -2.75 0.66
N PHE A 152 -17.48 -3.38 1.18
CA PHE A 152 -17.73 -3.47 2.62
C PHE A 152 -16.90 -4.59 3.23
N ARG A 153 -16.33 -4.34 4.40
CA ARG A 153 -15.54 -5.31 5.16
C ARG A 153 -15.98 -5.34 6.62
N ALA A 154 -16.05 -6.54 7.19
CA ALA A 154 -16.28 -6.76 8.62
C ALA A 154 -15.70 -8.11 9.03
N ASP A 155 -15.47 -8.28 10.34
CA ASP A 155 -15.00 -9.52 10.91
C ASP A 155 -16.17 -10.29 11.52
N PHE A 156 -16.04 -11.61 11.51
CA PHE A 156 -17.08 -12.54 11.91
C PHE A 156 -16.54 -13.63 12.79
N ARG A 157 -17.41 -14.13 13.70
CA ARG A 157 -17.16 -15.34 14.48
C ARG A 157 -18.28 -16.36 14.20
N CYS A 158 -17.90 -17.57 13.88
CA CYS A 158 -18.85 -18.67 13.73
C CYS A 158 -19.55 -18.97 15.07
N THR A 159 -20.86 -19.07 15.07
CA THR A 159 -21.63 -19.38 16.27
C THR A 159 -21.53 -20.85 16.69
N CYS A 160 -21.11 -21.74 15.77
CA CYS A 160 -20.97 -23.16 15.98
C CYS A 160 -19.54 -23.56 16.39
N CYS A 161 -18.53 -23.28 15.55
CA CYS A 161 -17.16 -23.73 15.74
C CYS A 161 -16.20 -22.65 16.25
N GLY A 162 -16.67 -21.44 16.54
CA GLY A 162 -15.87 -20.33 17.05
C GLY A 162 -14.88 -19.73 16.02
N HIS A 163 -14.82 -20.26 14.77
CA HIS A 163 -13.88 -19.82 13.76
C HIS A 163 -14.02 -18.32 13.46
N LEU A 164 -12.90 -17.61 13.50
CA LEU A 164 -12.80 -16.17 13.19
C LEU A 164 -12.38 -15.97 11.75
N PHE A 165 -13.04 -15.07 11.04
CA PHE A 165 -12.71 -14.75 9.64
C PHE A 165 -13.17 -13.34 9.24
N ALA A 166 -12.48 -12.74 8.28
CA ALA A 166 -12.89 -11.49 7.66
C ALA A 166 -13.81 -11.76 6.47
N GLY A 167 -14.88 -10.97 6.34
CA GLY A 167 -15.78 -10.96 5.18
C GLY A 167 -15.62 -9.70 4.35
N ARG A 168 -15.56 -9.85 3.03
CA ARG A 168 -15.62 -8.76 2.06
C ARG A 168 -16.84 -8.93 1.16
N LEU A 169 -17.67 -7.90 1.12
CA LEU A 169 -18.86 -7.79 0.29
C LEU A 169 -18.64 -6.68 -0.75
N THR A 170 -18.77 -7.02 -2.01
CA THR A 170 -18.75 -6.05 -3.11
C THR A 170 -20.08 -6.14 -3.87
N ILE A 171 -20.78 -5.03 -3.95
CA ILE A 171 -22.06 -4.92 -4.64
C ILE A 171 -21.89 -3.99 -5.84
N LYS A 172 -22.21 -4.49 -7.03
CA LYS A 172 -22.13 -3.73 -8.28
C LYS A 172 -23.48 -3.72 -8.95
N GLN A 173 -23.93 -2.55 -9.35
CA GLN A 173 -25.06 -2.40 -10.25
C GLN A 173 -24.54 -2.41 -11.68
N LYS A 174 -24.89 -3.44 -12.42
CA LYS A 174 -24.64 -3.60 -13.85
C LYS A 174 -25.93 -3.39 -14.64
N TYR A 175 -25.82 -3.37 -15.94
CA TYR A 175 -26.99 -3.26 -16.82
C TYR A 175 -28.00 -4.41 -16.59
N GLU A 176 -27.50 -5.64 -16.52
CA GLU A 176 -28.31 -6.85 -16.32
C GLU A 176 -28.87 -6.99 -14.89
N GLY A 177 -28.49 -6.10 -13.97
CA GLY A 177 -28.93 -6.12 -12.58
C GLY A 177 -27.82 -6.04 -11.55
N LEU A 178 -28.13 -6.49 -10.35
CA LEU A 178 -27.22 -6.40 -9.19
C LEU A 178 -26.29 -7.62 -9.15
N THR A 179 -24.99 -7.37 -9.04
CA THR A 179 -23.98 -8.40 -8.80
C THR A 179 -23.47 -8.29 -7.38
N VAL A 180 -23.65 -9.36 -6.58
CA VAL A 180 -23.19 -9.45 -5.20
C VAL A 180 -22.06 -10.45 -5.12
N ASN A 181 -20.87 -10.01 -4.75
CA ASN A 181 -19.69 -10.85 -4.58
C ASN A 181 -19.26 -10.86 -3.12
N LYS A 182 -19.27 -12.05 -2.49
CA LYS A 182 -18.82 -12.29 -1.13
C LYS A 182 -17.52 -13.08 -1.15
N LYS A 183 -16.53 -12.63 -0.40
CA LYS A 183 -15.28 -13.37 -0.17
C LYS A 183 -14.98 -13.41 1.30
N THR A 184 -14.50 -14.54 1.78
CA THR A 184 -14.02 -14.72 3.15
C THR A 184 -12.51 -14.90 3.14
N PHE A 185 -11.85 -14.39 4.18
CA PHE A 185 -10.40 -14.49 4.37
C PHE A 185 -10.16 -14.94 5.81
N PRO A 186 -9.13 -15.75 6.06
CA PRO A 186 -8.69 -15.96 7.43
C PRO A 186 -8.33 -14.60 8.04
N LEU A 187 -8.76 -14.39 9.28
CA LEU A 187 -8.20 -13.28 10.06
C LEU A 187 -6.70 -13.56 10.24
N PRO A 188 -5.85 -12.54 10.14
CA PRO A 188 -4.46 -12.71 10.48
C PRO A 188 -4.35 -13.20 11.92
N ASP A 189 -3.40 -14.09 12.16
CA ASP A 189 -3.04 -14.50 13.51
C ASP A 189 -2.36 -13.32 14.20
N ILE A 190 -3.17 -12.55 14.93
CA ILE A 190 -2.69 -11.40 15.69
C ILE A 190 -2.19 -11.97 17.01
N GLN A 191 -0.92 -12.26 17.06
CA GLN A 191 -0.28 -12.74 18.25
C GLN A 191 -0.32 -11.64 19.33
N ALA A 192 -0.62 -12.02 20.57
CA ALA A 192 -0.43 -11.14 21.70
C ALA A 192 1.05 -10.72 21.77
N PRO A 193 1.37 -9.52 22.29
CA PRO A 193 2.77 -9.13 22.48
C PRO A 193 3.49 -10.20 23.32
N ARG A 194 4.64 -10.64 22.86
CA ARG A 194 5.44 -11.59 23.65
C ARG A 194 5.95 -10.92 24.94
N LYS A 195 6.16 -11.71 25.97
CA LYS A 195 6.98 -11.26 27.11
C LYS A 195 8.37 -10.96 26.61
N ALA A 196 8.74 -9.68 26.64
CA ALA A 196 10.05 -9.24 26.20
C ALA A 196 11.06 -9.31 27.35
N THR A 197 12.30 -9.64 27.02
CA THR A 197 13.46 -9.54 27.92
C THR A 197 14.41 -8.49 27.34
N PRO A 198 15.01 -7.63 28.19
CA PRO A 198 16.04 -6.70 27.75
C PRO A 198 17.21 -7.42 27.09
N GLY A 199 17.79 -6.81 26.06
CA GLY A 199 18.94 -7.37 25.37
C GLY A 199 19.05 -6.91 23.90
N PRO A 200 20.03 -7.46 23.17
CA PRO A 200 20.24 -7.12 21.78
C PRO A 200 19.11 -7.67 20.88
N LEU A 201 18.71 -6.87 19.91
CA LEU A 201 17.77 -7.23 18.84
C LEU A 201 18.32 -6.64 17.52
N GLY A 202 18.83 -7.48 16.63
CA GLY A 202 19.61 -7.00 15.50
C GLY A 202 20.79 -6.16 15.97
N ASN A 203 20.97 -4.97 15.40
CA ASN A 203 21.95 -3.96 15.83
C ASN A 203 21.36 -2.90 16.77
N MET A 204 20.25 -3.23 17.41
CA MET A 204 19.58 -2.38 18.40
C MET A 204 19.57 -3.05 19.77
N GLU A 205 19.33 -2.27 20.81
CA GLU A 205 19.17 -2.71 22.19
C GLU A 205 17.72 -2.49 22.64
N LEU A 206 17.07 -3.57 23.07
CA LEU A 206 15.77 -3.52 23.71
C LEU A 206 15.95 -3.31 25.20
N THR A 207 15.33 -2.27 25.72
CA THR A 207 15.23 -2.00 27.17
C THR A 207 13.77 -1.98 27.61
N LEU A 208 13.53 -2.19 28.90
CA LEU A 208 12.17 -2.24 29.47
C LEU A 208 12.00 -1.27 30.65
N PRO A 209 12.31 0.04 30.49
CA PRO A 209 12.06 1.00 31.56
C PRO A 209 10.57 1.04 31.91
N GLN A 210 10.24 0.92 33.20
CA GLN A 210 8.87 0.90 33.69
C GLN A 210 7.95 -0.16 33.02
N GLY A 211 8.56 -1.24 32.46
CA GLY A 211 7.83 -2.29 31.73
C GLY A 211 7.48 -1.96 30.28
N VAL A 212 7.89 -0.81 29.77
CA VAL A 212 7.66 -0.37 28.39
C VAL A 212 8.84 -0.72 27.48
N GLY A 213 8.58 -1.39 26.36
CA GLY A 213 9.63 -1.80 25.43
C GLY A 213 10.12 -0.65 24.53
N VAL A 214 11.40 -0.29 24.69
CA VAL A 214 12.06 0.79 23.95
C VAL A 214 13.26 0.21 23.20
N LEU A 215 13.33 0.45 21.89
CA LEU A 215 14.47 0.08 21.04
C LEU A 215 15.34 1.31 20.74
N ARG A 216 16.67 1.16 20.88
CA ARG A 216 17.68 2.17 20.53
C ARG A 216 18.80 1.55 19.70
N PHE A 217 19.42 2.32 18.83
CA PHE A 217 20.61 1.86 18.10
C PHE A 217 21.76 1.58 19.06
N SER A 218 22.36 0.39 18.98
CA SER A 218 23.53 0.04 19.78
C SER A 218 24.72 0.95 19.46
N ALA A 219 24.89 1.33 18.19
CA ALA A 219 25.93 2.23 17.72
C ALA A 219 25.79 3.68 18.22
N TRP A 220 24.59 4.07 18.73
CA TRP A 220 24.34 5.40 19.27
C TRP A 220 24.39 5.41 20.81
N LYS A 221 24.82 4.31 21.43
CA LYS A 221 25.00 4.24 22.88
C LYS A 221 26.09 5.20 23.31
N GLY A 222 25.76 6.11 24.25
CA GLY A 222 26.67 7.14 24.70
C GLY A 222 26.82 8.35 23.76
N LEU A 223 26.03 8.43 22.69
CA LEU A 223 25.99 9.62 21.86
C LEU A 223 25.26 10.74 22.62
N GLU A 224 25.98 11.81 22.92
CA GLU A 224 25.46 12.94 23.68
C GLU A 224 24.68 13.91 22.77
N GLY A 225 23.77 14.69 23.37
CA GLY A 225 23.03 15.75 22.70
C GLY A 225 21.77 15.30 21.92
N VAL A 226 21.50 13.99 21.85
CA VAL A 226 20.33 13.44 21.15
C VAL A 226 19.69 12.31 21.93
N ASN A 227 18.35 12.30 21.98
CA ASN A 227 17.54 11.16 22.41
C ASN A 227 16.78 10.58 21.22
N HIS A 228 16.86 9.27 21.06
CA HIS A 228 16.17 8.55 20.00
C HIS A 228 15.52 7.28 20.54
N ALA A 229 14.39 6.89 19.97
CA ALA A 229 13.74 5.63 20.32
C ALA A 229 12.85 5.15 19.18
N PHE A 230 12.65 3.83 19.12
CA PHE A 230 11.59 3.19 18.37
C PHE A 230 10.73 2.39 19.32
N THR A 231 9.39 2.46 19.14
CA THR A 231 8.42 1.81 20.03
C THR A 231 8.32 0.33 19.73
N THR A 232 7.94 -0.44 20.74
CA THR A 232 7.49 -1.82 20.58
C THR A 232 6.02 -1.95 20.97
N ARG A 233 5.47 -3.16 20.93
CA ARG A 233 4.11 -3.46 21.38
C ARG A 233 4.02 -3.68 22.90
N VAL A 234 5.14 -3.60 23.62
CA VAL A 234 5.23 -3.98 25.04
C VAL A 234 4.93 -2.80 25.95
N GLY A 235 4.08 -3.02 26.96
CA GLY A 235 3.87 -2.09 28.07
C GLY A 235 2.76 -1.05 27.89
N GLY A 236 1.95 -1.16 26.84
CA GLY A 236 0.79 -0.29 26.61
C GLY A 236 -0.52 -0.83 27.15
N VAL A 237 -1.60 -0.07 26.95
CA VAL A 237 -2.95 -0.35 27.46
C VAL A 237 -3.98 -0.69 26.37
N SER A 238 -3.59 -0.65 25.10
CA SER A 238 -4.47 -1.04 23.98
C SER A 238 -4.71 -2.54 23.95
N GLU A 239 -5.83 -2.95 23.37
CA GLU A 239 -6.29 -4.34 23.33
C GLU A 239 -6.45 -4.85 21.89
N ASN A 240 -6.74 -6.15 21.74
CA ASN A 240 -7.02 -6.81 20.46
C ASN A 240 -5.89 -6.61 19.45
N GLU A 241 -6.21 -6.22 18.21
CA GLU A 241 -5.24 -5.95 17.13
C GLU A 241 -4.29 -4.78 17.44
N PHE A 242 -4.63 -3.97 18.42
CA PHE A 242 -3.83 -2.82 18.88
C PHE A 242 -2.93 -3.15 20.07
N ALA A 243 -3.00 -4.38 20.61
CA ALA A 243 -2.29 -4.76 21.81
C ALA A 243 -0.76 -4.74 21.63
N ALA A 244 -0.07 -4.05 22.56
CA ALA A 244 -0.58 -3.24 23.65
C ALA A 244 -0.27 -1.75 23.47
N MET A 245 0.89 -1.38 22.87
CA MET A 245 1.43 -0.01 22.76
C MET A 245 1.11 0.56 21.36
N ASN A 246 -0.18 0.72 21.04
CA ASN A 246 -0.57 1.42 19.82
C ASN A 246 -0.46 2.93 20.01
N LEU A 247 0.26 3.60 19.09
CA LEU A 247 0.40 5.06 19.07
C LEU A 247 -0.32 5.73 17.89
N GLY A 248 -1.07 4.95 17.09
CA GLY A 248 -1.76 5.46 15.91
C GLY A 248 -3.21 5.83 16.14
N PHE A 249 -3.54 7.12 16.16
CA PHE A 249 -4.92 7.59 16.13
C PHE A 249 -5.66 7.21 14.84
N GLY A 250 -7.00 7.15 14.87
CA GLY A 250 -7.85 6.97 13.69
C GLY A 250 -7.83 5.56 13.07
N ARG A 251 -7.26 4.56 13.76
CA ARG A 251 -7.24 3.16 13.29
C ARG A 251 -8.37 2.29 13.83
N GLY A 252 -9.14 2.79 14.78
CA GLY A 252 -10.25 2.06 15.40
C GLY A 252 -10.00 1.66 16.85
N ASP A 253 -8.85 2.02 17.41
CA ASP A 253 -8.57 1.98 18.85
C ASP A 253 -9.25 3.13 19.57
N GLU A 254 -9.43 3.02 20.87
CA GLU A 254 -9.98 4.08 21.70
C GLU A 254 -8.94 5.21 21.86
N PRO A 255 -9.31 6.47 21.57
CA PRO A 255 -8.37 7.59 21.62
C PRO A 255 -7.67 7.74 22.99
N GLU A 256 -8.40 7.51 24.06
CA GLU A 256 -7.91 7.59 25.44
C GLU A 256 -6.79 6.58 25.72
N ARG A 257 -6.87 5.39 25.12
CA ARG A 257 -5.82 4.37 25.22
C ARG A 257 -4.56 4.78 24.44
N VAL A 258 -4.76 5.39 23.27
CA VAL A 258 -3.64 5.89 22.46
C VAL A 258 -2.93 7.05 23.19
N GLU A 259 -3.69 7.95 23.80
CA GLU A 259 -3.14 9.05 24.62
C GLU A 259 -2.34 8.51 25.81
N GLU A 260 -2.87 7.52 26.52
CA GLU A 260 -2.18 6.90 27.65
C GLU A 260 -0.89 6.19 27.18
N ASN A 261 -0.92 5.49 26.04
CA ASN A 261 0.28 4.89 25.46
C ASN A 261 1.37 5.93 25.15
N TYR A 262 0.99 7.12 24.65
CA TYR A 262 1.96 8.22 24.46
C TYR A 262 2.59 8.65 25.78
N ARG A 263 1.79 8.83 26.85
CA ARG A 263 2.30 9.21 28.17
C ARG A 263 3.26 8.16 28.73
N LEU A 264 2.85 6.88 28.67
CA LEU A 264 3.67 5.76 29.13
C LEU A 264 4.98 5.65 28.35
N PHE A 265 4.93 5.75 27.03
CA PHE A 265 6.12 5.64 26.20
C PHE A 265 7.06 6.83 26.39
N CYS A 266 6.55 8.05 26.42
CA CYS A 266 7.35 9.25 26.64
C CYS A 266 8.05 9.22 28.01
N ALA A 267 7.34 8.86 29.06
CA ALA A 267 7.92 8.71 30.41
C ALA A 267 9.04 7.66 30.44
N ALA A 268 8.82 6.50 29.81
CA ALA A 268 9.79 5.41 29.77
C ALA A 268 11.01 5.72 28.89
N ALA A 269 10.82 6.42 27.77
CA ALA A 269 11.88 6.71 26.81
C ALA A 269 12.59 8.07 27.03
N GLY A 270 12.09 8.90 27.97
CA GLY A 270 12.67 10.20 28.32
C GLY A 270 12.35 11.30 27.30
N PHE A 271 11.13 11.32 26.77
CA PHE A 271 10.60 12.41 25.93
C PHE A 271 9.58 13.25 26.70
N ASP A 272 9.47 14.53 26.34
CA ASP A 272 8.37 15.38 26.80
C ASP A 272 7.14 15.15 25.90
N PRO A 273 6.00 14.63 26.42
CA PRO A 273 4.82 14.37 25.61
C PRO A 273 4.24 15.63 24.97
N ASP A 274 4.47 16.82 25.56
CA ASP A 274 3.98 18.09 25.02
C ASP A 274 4.87 18.63 23.88
N SER A 275 6.04 18.05 23.65
CA SER A 275 7.00 18.47 22.62
C SER A 275 6.78 17.80 21.27
N LEU A 276 5.89 16.82 21.17
CA LEU A 276 5.72 15.95 20.02
C LEU A 276 5.18 16.71 18.78
N VAL A 277 5.76 16.41 17.61
CA VAL A 277 5.31 16.93 16.31
C VAL A 277 5.32 15.81 15.27
N CYS A 278 4.20 15.64 14.54
CA CYS A 278 4.07 14.65 13.48
C CYS A 278 3.38 15.25 12.24
N GLY A 279 3.90 14.97 11.05
CA GLY A 279 3.29 15.32 9.77
C GLY A 279 2.19 14.35 9.34
N ALA A 280 1.40 14.72 8.33
CA ALA A 280 0.47 13.82 7.65
C ALA A 280 1.22 13.03 6.56
N GLN A 281 1.71 11.85 6.93
CA GLN A 281 2.50 10.97 6.07
C GLN A 281 1.62 10.34 4.97
N ASP A 282 2.05 10.45 3.72
CA ASP A 282 1.36 9.88 2.56
C ASP A 282 2.29 9.19 1.54
N HIS A 283 3.53 8.89 1.97
CA HIS A 283 4.58 8.17 1.22
C HIS A 283 5.25 9.00 0.11
N HIS A 284 5.33 10.32 0.27
CA HIS A 284 6.14 11.22 -0.56
C HIS A 284 7.52 11.49 0.08
N ILE A 285 8.22 12.51 -0.41
CA ILE A 285 9.56 12.92 0.08
C ILE A 285 9.59 14.38 0.55
N ASN A 286 8.42 14.95 0.88
CA ASN A 286 8.36 16.31 1.38
C ASN A 286 8.83 16.38 2.83
N ILE A 287 9.69 17.36 3.11
CA ILE A 287 10.32 17.55 4.42
C ILE A 287 10.03 18.97 4.89
N ARG A 288 9.58 19.10 6.14
CA ARG A 288 9.29 20.40 6.76
C ARG A 288 10.20 20.63 7.97
N ARG A 289 10.78 21.83 8.04
CA ARG A 289 11.39 22.34 9.26
C ARG A 289 10.29 22.71 10.26
N VAL A 290 10.47 22.30 11.52
CA VAL A 290 9.53 22.56 12.62
C VAL A 290 10.24 23.16 13.81
N GLU A 291 9.50 23.97 14.58
CA GLU A 291 9.98 24.71 15.75
C GLU A 291 8.97 24.56 16.90
N LYS A 292 9.22 25.18 18.06
CA LYS A 292 8.33 25.11 19.24
C LYS A 292 6.86 25.45 18.94
N ALA A 293 6.61 26.33 18.00
CA ALA A 293 5.24 26.73 17.62
C ALA A 293 4.40 25.57 17.08
N GLN A 294 5.03 24.54 16.49
CA GLN A 294 4.39 23.36 15.95
C GLN A 294 4.18 22.23 16.97
N ARG A 295 4.61 22.38 18.22
CA ARG A 295 4.41 21.36 19.28
C ARG A 295 2.94 20.92 19.37
N GLY A 296 2.75 19.63 19.48
CA GLY A 296 1.44 19.00 19.54
C GLY A 296 0.76 18.72 18.19
N ILE A 297 1.21 19.33 17.08
CA ILE A 297 0.62 19.11 15.76
C ILE A 297 0.75 17.65 15.35
N GLY A 298 -0.37 17.08 14.91
CA GLY A 298 -0.46 15.70 14.43
C GLY A 298 -0.60 14.64 15.54
N ILE A 299 -0.45 15.03 16.81
CA ILE A 299 -0.64 14.18 17.99
C ILE A 299 -1.80 14.72 18.86
N TRP A 300 -1.62 15.92 19.46
CA TRP A 300 -2.58 16.57 20.36
C TRP A 300 -3.44 17.64 19.68
N ARG A 301 -2.95 18.14 18.55
CA ARG A 301 -3.60 19.14 17.71
C ARG A 301 -3.83 18.56 16.32
N GLU A 302 -4.78 19.10 15.58
CA GLU A 302 -5.04 18.70 14.21
C GLU A 302 -3.79 18.84 13.33
N LYS A 303 -3.71 17.99 12.32
CA LYS A 303 -2.62 18.03 11.33
C LYS A 303 -2.84 19.20 10.39
N ASP A 304 -1.92 20.16 10.43
CA ASP A 304 -1.85 21.28 9.48
C ASP A 304 -0.80 21.06 8.38
N MET A 305 -0.17 19.89 8.37
CA MET A 305 0.94 19.52 7.49
C MET A 305 0.52 18.36 6.60
N GLU A 306 -0.07 18.68 5.45
CA GLU A 306 -0.41 17.68 4.45
C GLU A 306 0.82 17.21 3.68
N SER A 307 0.86 15.91 3.31
CA SER A 307 1.91 15.31 2.49
C SER A 307 3.34 15.54 3.01
N ILE A 308 3.54 15.44 4.34
CA ILE A 308 4.87 15.60 4.97
C ILE A 308 5.30 14.27 5.56
N ASP A 309 6.32 13.66 4.96
CA ASP A 309 6.93 12.40 5.37
C ASP A 309 8.29 12.57 6.07
N GLY A 310 8.82 13.79 6.12
CA GLY A 310 10.05 14.12 6.85
C GLY A 310 9.93 15.41 7.65
N LEU A 311 10.55 15.42 8.83
CA LEU A 311 10.63 16.60 9.70
C LEU A 311 12.08 16.85 10.07
N CYS A 312 12.49 18.12 10.18
CA CYS A 312 13.80 18.48 10.71
C CYS A 312 13.71 19.70 11.64
N THR A 313 14.62 19.81 12.59
CA THR A 313 14.67 20.92 13.55
C THR A 313 16.07 21.05 14.16
N ASN A 314 16.40 22.26 14.62
CA ASN A 314 17.49 22.52 15.54
C ASN A 314 16.98 23.11 16.88
N ASP A 315 15.69 22.97 17.16
CA ASP A 315 15.04 23.43 18.39
C ASP A 315 15.02 22.29 19.44
N PRO A 316 15.73 22.43 20.59
CA PRO A 316 15.79 21.40 21.62
C PRO A 316 14.44 21.17 22.34
N GLY A 317 13.44 22.01 22.12
CA GLY A 317 12.10 21.82 22.69
C GLY A 317 11.14 21.04 21.82
N VAL A 318 11.61 20.40 20.75
CA VAL A 318 10.77 19.68 19.78
C VAL A 318 11.19 18.23 19.68
N THR A 319 10.21 17.32 19.80
CA THR A 319 10.36 15.88 19.51
C THR A 319 9.70 15.54 18.19
N LEU A 320 10.50 15.10 17.23
CA LEU A 320 10.03 14.62 15.93
C LEU A 320 9.43 13.23 16.08
N VAL A 321 8.27 12.99 15.47
CA VAL A 321 7.56 11.71 15.50
C VAL A 321 7.17 11.30 14.09
N ILE A 322 7.42 10.04 13.73
CA ILE A 322 6.87 9.42 12.53
C ILE A 322 6.24 8.07 12.85
N TYR A 323 5.18 7.73 12.13
CA TYR A 323 4.51 6.44 12.23
C TYR A 323 5.11 5.43 11.26
N CYS A 324 5.39 4.23 11.75
CA CYS A 324 5.89 3.13 10.95
C CYS A 324 5.14 1.83 11.27
N ALA A 325 4.92 1.03 10.24
CA ALA A 325 4.66 -0.40 10.35
C ALA A 325 5.05 -0.99 9.00
N ASP A 326 6.27 -1.51 8.94
CA ASP A 326 7.03 -1.99 7.79
C ASP A 326 7.81 -0.92 7.00
N CYS A 327 7.36 0.33 6.96
CA CYS A 327 8.13 1.42 6.33
C CYS A 327 9.37 1.77 7.16
N VAL A 328 10.42 2.23 6.50
CA VAL A 328 11.73 2.53 7.11
C VAL A 328 11.71 3.89 7.81
N PRO A 329 11.96 3.97 9.12
CA PRO A 329 12.26 5.21 9.79
C PRO A 329 13.76 5.55 9.63
N LEU A 330 14.04 6.77 9.18
CA LEU A 330 15.39 7.29 9.01
C LEU A 330 15.64 8.39 10.03
N TYR A 331 16.67 8.22 10.88
CA TYR A 331 17.08 9.14 11.92
C TYR A 331 18.34 9.86 11.49
N PHE A 332 18.39 11.19 11.64
CA PHE A 332 19.53 12.02 11.26
C PHE A 332 19.93 12.89 12.42
N TYR A 333 21.21 12.93 12.74
CA TYR A 333 21.76 13.77 13.81
C TYR A 333 23.04 14.46 13.35
N ASP A 334 23.01 15.77 13.39
CA ASP A 334 24.15 16.67 13.21
C ASP A 334 24.54 17.24 14.57
N GLN A 335 25.64 16.72 15.11
CA GLN A 335 26.15 17.15 16.41
C GLN A 335 26.75 18.54 16.36
N GLU A 336 27.34 18.92 15.23
CA GLU A 336 28.02 20.21 15.04
C GLU A 336 27.04 21.38 15.10
N HIS A 337 25.94 21.27 14.34
CA HIS A 337 24.92 22.31 14.26
C HIS A 337 23.72 22.05 15.21
N ARG A 338 23.81 21.02 16.05
CA ARG A 338 22.73 20.59 16.95
C ARG A 338 21.41 20.52 16.23
N ALA A 339 21.37 19.77 15.13
CA ALA A 339 20.18 19.60 14.30
C ALA A 339 19.81 18.13 14.14
N ILE A 340 18.53 17.85 14.04
CA ILE A 340 17.99 16.51 13.84
C ILE A 340 17.01 16.46 12.67
N GLY A 341 16.93 15.31 12.03
CA GLY A 341 15.93 14.98 11.04
C GLY A 341 15.33 13.59 11.30
N LEU A 342 14.05 13.43 11.04
CA LEU A 342 13.36 12.15 11.15
C LEU A 342 12.43 11.98 9.93
N ALA A 343 12.62 10.89 9.16
CA ALA A 343 11.88 10.68 7.92
C ALA A 343 11.24 9.29 7.85
N HIS A 344 10.07 9.25 7.24
CA HIS A 344 9.31 8.05 6.89
C HIS A 344 9.62 7.68 5.44
N ALA A 345 10.36 6.60 5.24
CA ALA A 345 10.67 6.05 3.92
C ALA A 345 9.91 4.75 3.68
N GLY A 346 8.65 4.84 3.26
CA GLY A 346 7.95 3.71 2.66
C GLY A 346 8.63 3.33 1.33
N TRP A 347 8.23 2.23 0.68
CA TRP A 347 8.90 1.80 -0.56
C TRP A 347 8.92 2.91 -1.64
N ARG A 348 7.85 3.72 -1.75
CA ARG A 348 7.82 4.87 -2.68
C ARG A 348 8.80 5.95 -2.27
N GLY A 349 8.77 6.37 -1.00
CA GLY A 349 9.71 7.37 -0.49
C GLY A 349 11.17 6.91 -0.58
N THR A 350 11.44 5.61 -0.37
CA THR A 350 12.77 5.02 -0.59
C THR A 350 13.18 5.12 -2.05
N ALA A 351 12.33 4.66 -2.99
CA ALA A 351 12.63 4.71 -4.43
C ALA A 351 12.79 6.15 -4.95
N MET A 352 12.07 7.13 -4.39
CA MET A 352 12.21 8.55 -4.69
C MET A 352 13.41 9.22 -4.02
N GLY A 353 14.15 8.52 -3.14
CA GLY A 353 15.37 9.02 -2.51
C GLY A 353 15.13 9.88 -1.27
N MET A 354 14.16 9.57 -0.40
CA MET A 354 13.89 10.28 0.86
C MET A 354 15.16 10.46 1.71
N ALA A 355 16.04 9.44 1.75
CA ALA A 355 17.28 9.52 2.52
C ALA A 355 18.19 10.67 2.03
N ARG A 356 18.38 10.79 0.71
CA ARG A 356 19.13 11.90 0.09
C ARG A 356 18.45 13.25 0.32
N ALA A 357 17.12 13.29 0.09
CA ALA A 357 16.34 14.52 0.26
C ALA A 357 16.47 15.10 1.68
N MET A 358 16.55 14.25 2.72
CA MET A 358 16.75 14.72 4.10
C MET A 358 18.17 15.25 4.31
N VAL A 359 19.22 14.63 3.77
CA VAL A 359 20.58 15.15 3.83
C VAL A 359 20.65 16.53 3.19
N GLU A 360 20.11 16.69 1.98
CA GLU A 360 20.07 17.96 1.27
C GLU A 360 19.26 19.02 2.03
N ARG A 361 18.13 18.64 2.60
CA ARG A 361 17.29 19.54 3.41
C ARG A 361 18.01 20.03 4.65
N MET A 362 18.69 19.15 5.39
CA MET A 362 19.45 19.54 6.57
C MET A 362 20.65 20.42 6.21
N ALA A 363 21.31 20.17 5.08
CA ALA A 363 22.36 21.04 4.57
C ALA A 363 21.82 22.45 4.26
N GLN A 364 20.66 22.57 3.63
CA GLN A 364 20.02 23.85 3.31
C GLN A 364 19.57 24.63 4.56
N GLU A 365 18.97 23.94 5.54
CA GLU A 365 18.37 24.59 6.71
C GLU A 365 19.39 24.93 7.81
N PHE A 366 20.41 24.08 7.98
CA PHE A 366 21.30 24.14 9.14
C PHE A 366 22.79 24.23 8.78
N GLY A 367 23.14 24.12 7.48
CA GLY A 367 24.53 24.04 7.06
C GLY A 367 25.20 22.70 7.36
N THR A 368 24.38 21.65 7.61
CA THR A 368 24.85 20.29 7.89
C THR A 368 25.80 19.78 6.82
N ARG A 369 26.96 19.29 7.21
CA ARG A 369 27.92 18.62 6.32
C ARG A 369 27.62 17.14 6.26
N PRO A 370 27.33 16.55 5.07
CA PRO A 370 26.97 15.15 4.96
C PRO A 370 27.95 14.18 5.63
N GLU A 371 29.27 14.45 5.52
CA GLU A 371 30.31 13.61 6.09
C GLU A 371 30.37 13.62 7.64
N ALA A 372 29.78 14.63 8.29
CA ALA A 372 29.67 14.72 9.74
C ALA A 372 28.34 14.15 10.28
N LEU A 373 27.36 13.95 9.40
CA LEU A 373 26.02 13.52 9.77
C LEU A 373 26.02 12.05 10.24
N ARG A 374 25.40 11.79 11.39
CA ARG A 374 25.12 10.44 11.85
C ARG A 374 23.70 10.04 11.48
N VAL A 375 23.56 8.84 10.89
CA VAL A 375 22.27 8.37 10.38
C VAL A 375 21.95 6.98 10.94
N GLY A 376 20.69 6.80 11.37
CA GLY A 376 20.14 5.51 11.78
C GLY A 376 19.04 5.06 10.81
N ILE A 377 19.14 3.85 10.28
CA ILE A 377 18.09 3.17 9.51
C ILE A 377 17.39 2.21 10.47
N GLY A 378 16.18 2.53 10.88
CA GLY A 378 15.47 1.84 11.97
C GLY A 378 14.68 0.60 11.55
N PRO A 379 13.93 0.01 12.51
CA PRO A 379 13.14 -1.20 12.27
C PRO A 379 12.12 -1.04 11.14
N SER A 380 12.13 -1.96 10.20
CA SER A 380 11.20 -2.00 9.08
C SER A 380 11.11 -3.41 8.51
N ILE A 381 10.36 -3.63 7.45
CA ILE A 381 10.31 -4.94 6.80
C ILE A 381 11.67 -5.25 6.16
N GLY A 382 12.26 -6.40 6.49
CA GLY A 382 13.52 -6.85 5.92
C GLY A 382 13.35 -7.44 4.52
N LYS A 383 14.46 -7.55 3.77
CA LYS A 383 14.53 -8.04 2.39
C LYS A 383 13.74 -9.34 2.19
N ASP A 384 13.99 -10.37 2.98
CA ASP A 384 13.38 -11.71 2.82
C ASP A 384 11.85 -11.70 3.02
N CYS A 385 11.33 -10.69 3.71
CA CYS A 385 9.90 -10.49 3.97
C CYS A 385 9.25 -9.48 3.00
N PHE A 386 10.04 -8.66 2.32
CA PHE A 386 9.53 -7.65 1.40
C PHE A 386 9.48 -8.16 -0.04
N GLU A 387 8.65 -9.19 -0.24
CA GLU A 387 8.29 -9.70 -1.56
C GLU A 387 7.37 -8.71 -2.28
N VAL A 388 7.68 -8.40 -3.54
CA VAL A 388 6.96 -7.43 -4.37
C VAL A 388 6.69 -7.97 -5.78
N ASP A 389 5.72 -7.37 -6.44
CA ASP A 389 5.41 -7.61 -7.86
C ASP A 389 6.34 -6.78 -8.76
N GLU A 390 6.45 -7.18 -10.03
CA GLU A 390 7.28 -6.51 -11.04
C GLU A 390 7.11 -4.98 -11.09
N PRO A 391 5.89 -4.39 -11.07
CA PRO A 391 5.74 -2.93 -11.12
C PRO A 391 6.45 -2.19 -9.96
N VAL A 392 6.54 -2.81 -8.79
CA VAL A 392 7.28 -2.24 -7.65
C VAL A 392 8.77 -2.45 -7.83
N ALA A 393 9.21 -3.65 -8.23
CA ALA A 393 10.61 -3.95 -8.48
C ALA A 393 11.20 -3.05 -9.57
N ALA A 394 10.45 -2.78 -10.64
CA ALA A 394 10.85 -1.92 -11.74
C ALA A 394 11.18 -0.48 -11.31
N GLU A 395 10.51 0.07 -10.29
CA GLU A 395 10.86 1.40 -9.77
C GLU A 395 12.26 1.40 -9.13
N PHE A 396 12.63 0.32 -8.44
CA PHE A 396 13.97 0.18 -7.86
C PHE A 396 15.03 -0.17 -8.91
N GLN A 397 14.70 -0.95 -9.93
CA GLN A 397 15.63 -1.32 -11.02
C GLN A 397 16.03 -0.14 -11.91
N ARG A 398 15.34 0.99 -11.85
CA ARG A 398 15.74 2.25 -12.49
C ARG A 398 16.83 3.00 -11.73
N LEU A 399 17.12 2.63 -10.50
CA LEU A 399 18.09 3.29 -9.65
C LEU A 399 19.53 2.78 -9.95
N PRO A 400 20.54 3.62 -9.76
CA PRO A 400 21.94 3.17 -9.83
C PRO A 400 22.18 2.02 -8.83
N GLN A 401 23.02 1.03 -9.22
CA GLN A 401 23.40 -0.08 -8.34
C GLN A 401 22.21 -0.88 -7.78
N TRP A 402 21.12 -0.96 -8.55
CA TRP A 402 19.89 -1.65 -8.16
C TRP A 402 20.11 -3.13 -7.80
N ASP A 403 21.10 -3.77 -8.37
CA ASP A 403 21.52 -5.15 -8.14
C ASP A 403 22.00 -5.41 -6.70
N LEU A 404 22.35 -4.36 -5.95
CA LEU A 404 22.70 -4.47 -4.54
C LEU A 404 21.47 -4.68 -3.64
N PHE A 405 20.29 -4.24 -4.07
CA PHE A 405 19.08 -4.25 -3.22
C PHE A 405 17.83 -4.84 -3.86
N VAL A 406 17.88 -5.29 -5.12
CA VAL A 406 16.78 -6.03 -5.78
C VAL A 406 17.25 -7.43 -6.15
N GLU A 407 16.52 -8.44 -5.71
CA GLU A 407 16.77 -9.85 -6.03
C GLU A 407 15.56 -10.46 -6.72
N GLY A 408 15.79 -11.28 -7.73
CA GLY A 408 14.76 -11.98 -8.48
C GLY A 408 14.76 -11.67 -9.97
N PRO A 409 13.75 -12.15 -10.73
CA PRO A 409 12.52 -12.76 -10.20
C PRO A 409 12.67 -14.21 -9.75
N GLN A 410 11.98 -14.55 -8.65
CA GLN A 410 11.74 -15.92 -8.24
C GLN A 410 10.23 -16.18 -8.30
N ARG A 411 9.77 -17.07 -9.20
CA ARG A 411 8.34 -17.33 -9.43
C ARG A 411 7.52 -16.05 -9.65
N GLU A 412 8.02 -15.16 -10.53
CA GLU A 412 7.41 -13.86 -10.88
C GLU A 412 7.38 -12.83 -9.72
N LYS A 413 8.12 -13.07 -8.64
CA LYS A 413 8.24 -12.17 -7.49
C LYS A 413 9.68 -11.72 -7.30
N TYR A 414 9.83 -10.56 -6.69
CA TYR A 414 11.11 -9.94 -6.37
C TYR A 414 11.20 -9.68 -4.87
N HIS A 415 12.41 -9.64 -4.35
CA HIS A 415 12.71 -9.18 -3.01
C HIS A 415 13.49 -7.89 -3.06
N VAL A 416 13.07 -6.89 -2.28
CA VAL A 416 13.74 -5.58 -2.23
C VAL A 416 14.27 -5.31 -0.84
N ASP A 417 15.56 -4.95 -0.76
CA ASP A 417 16.20 -4.51 0.47
C ASP A 417 16.07 -2.99 0.61
N LEU A 418 15.09 -2.56 1.42
CA LEU A 418 14.87 -1.14 1.68
C LEU A 418 15.99 -0.53 2.52
N TRP A 419 16.64 -1.32 3.40
CA TRP A 419 17.75 -0.82 4.20
C TRP A 419 18.95 -0.52 3.33
N GLU A 420 19.33 -1.44 2.47
CA GLU A 420 20.44 -1.25 1.54
C GLU A 420 20.19 -0.13 0.54
N CYS A 421 18.98 -0.04 -0.01
CA CYS A 421 18.62 1.05 -0.92
C CYS A 421 18.77 2.44 -0.25
N ASN A 422 18.26 2.61 0.98
CA ASN A 422 18.44 3.86 1.71
C ASN A 422 19.93 4.12 2.05
N ARG A 423 20.71 3.06 2.40
CA ARG A 423 22.15 3.17 2.64
C ARG A 423 22.89 3.68 1.40
N GLN A 424 22.58 3.16 0.21
CA GLN A 424 23.17 3.63 -1.04
C GLN A 424 22.83 5.11 -1.33
N PHE A 425 21.60 5.53 -1.05
CA PHE A 425 21.25 6.96 -1.16
C PHE A 425 22.04 7.84 -0.19
N LEU A 426 22.27 7.40 1.06
CA LEU A 426 23.06 8.14 2.03
C LEU A 426 24.51 8.24 1.61
N LEU A 427 25.14 7.15 1.17
CA LEU A 427 26.52 7.15 0.67
C LEU A 427 26.66 8.08 -0.54
N SER A 428 25.73 8.02 -1.49
CA SER A 428 25.74 8.88 -2.67
C SER A 428 25.51 10.37 -2.33
N ALA A 429 24.91 10.66 -1.17
CA ALA A 429 24.74 12.02 -0.66
C ALA A 429 25.96 12.52 0.18
N GLY A 430 27.01 11.71 0.30
CA GLY A 430 28.24 12.06 1.00
C GLY A 430 28.29 11.68 2.49
N VAL A 431 27.30 10.97 3.01
CA VAL A 431 27.36 10.43 4.38
C VAL A 431 28.40 9.32 4.44
N LYS A 432 29.30 9.36 5.43
CA LYS A 432 30.32 8.33 5.60
C LYS A 432 29.71 7.03 6.07
N GLU A 433 30.24 5.90 5.59
CA GLU A 433 29.73 4.56 5.92
C GLU A 433 29.75 4.28 7.43
N GLU A 434 30.83 4.65 8.12
CA GLU A 434 30.97 4.49 9.56
C GLU A 434 29.96 5.29 10.39
N ASN A 435 29.28 6.26 9.77
CA ASN A 435 28.25 7.08 10.39
C ASN A 435 26.83 6.54 10.16
N ILE A 436 26.67 5.46 9.38
CA ILE A 436 25.38 4.85 9.08
C ILE A 436 25.15 3.61 9.95
N ALA A 437 24.21 3.70 10.87
CA ALA A 437 23.78 2.58 11.71
C ALA A 437 22.53 1.92 11.13
N VAL A 438 22.59 0.66 10.74
CA VAL A 438 21.42 -0.10 10.29
C VAL A 438 20.94 -0.99 11.43
N GLY A 439 19.68 -0.83 11.87
CA GLY A 439 19.11 -1.54 13.01
C GLY A 439 18.96 -3.05 12.81
N GLN A 440 18.78 -3.51 11.57
CA GLN A 440 18.60 -4.92 11.17
C GLN A 440 17.48 -5.64 11.95
N VAL A 441 16.39 -4.95 12.22
CA VAL A 441 15.20 -5.49 12.90
C VAL A 441 14.04 -5.55 11.91
N CYS A 442 13.67 -6.77 11.51
CA CYS A 442 12.54 -6.97 10.61
C CYS A 442 11.21 -6.95 11.38
N THR A 443 10.35 -5.98 11.08
CA THR A 443 9.02 -5.83 11.72
C THR A 443 8.10 -7.02 11.47
N MET A 444 8.22 -7.69 10.31
CA MET A 444 7.41 -8.86 10.01
C MET A 444 7.87 -10.12 10.77
N CYS A 445 9.18 -10.31 10.93
CA CYS A 445 9.73 -11.41 11.72
C CYS A 445 9.46 -11.22 13.22
N GLU A 446 9.58 -9.98 13.71
CA GLU A 446 9.36 -9.60 15.10
C GLU A 446 7.93 -9.08 15.36
N SER A 447 6.93 -9.62 14.64
CA SER A 447 5.55 -9.09 14.67
C SER A 447 4.82 -9.29 16.00
N ASP A 448 5.32 -10.13 16.86
CA ASP A 448 4.88 -10.28 18.26
C ASP A 448 5.47 -9.20 19.18
N LEU A 449 6.50 -8.48 18.75
CA LEU A 449 7.16 -7.39 19.46
C LEU A 449 6.91 -6.02 18.80
N ILE A 450 6.72 -5.97 17.49
CA ILE A 450 6.62 -4.75 16.68
C ILE A 450 5.44 -4.90 15.70
N PHE A 451 4.59 -3.89 15.56
CA PHE A 451 3.49 -3.95 14.60
C PHE A 451 4.01 -4.03 13.16
N SER A 452 3.46 -4.99 12.39
CA SER A 452 3.73 -5.17 10.97
C SER A 452 2.43 -5.14 10.15
N HIS A 453 2.39 -4.28 9.15
CA HIS A 453 1.27 -4.18 8.20
C HIS A 453 1.18 -5.41 7.31
N ARG A 454 2.32 -5.90 6.82
CA ARG A 454 2.42 -7.08 5.94
C ARG A 454 1.94 -8.33 6.65
N LYS A 455 2.42 -8.57 7.87
CA LYS A 455 2.06 -9.74 8.69
C LYS A 455 0.57 -9.78 8.98
N THR A 456 0.01 -8.65 9.40
CA THR A 456 -1.40 -8.58 9.84
C THR A 456 -2.36 -8.12 8.76
N ARG A 457 -1.88 -7.91 7.53
CA ARG A 457 -2.68 -7.41 6.39
C ARG A 457 -3.43 -6.11 6.73
N GLY A 458 -2.79 -5.27 7.56
CA GLY A 458 -3.30 -3.96 7.95
C GLY A 458 -4.13 -3.91 9.23
N GLN A 459 -4.43 -5.05 9.88
CA GLN A 459 -5.10 -5.11 11.18
C GLN A 459 -4.06 -5.01 12.30
N ARG A 460 -3.75 -3.79 12.72
CA ARG A 460 -2.66 -3.52 13.65
C ARG A 460 -2.71 -2.11 14.22
N GLY A 461 -2.00 -1.91 15.33
CA GLY A 461 -1.59 -0.61 15.81
C GLY A 461 -0.48 0.04 14.95
N SER A 462 0.09 1.11 15.42
CA SER A 462 1.21 1.80 14.79
C SER A 462 2.38 1.90 15.76
N ASN A 463 3.58 1.60 15.27
CA ASN A 463 4.81 1.97 15.94
C ASN A 463 5.15 3.43 15.64
N CYS A 464 5.95 4.05 16.52
CA CYS A 464 6.54 5.36 16.29
C CYS A 464 8.07 5.30 16.38
N ALA A 465 8.69 6.07 15.52
CA ALA A 465 10.06 6.53 15.71
C ALA A 465 10.02 7.92 16.32
N MET A 466 10.86 8.18 17.33
CA MET A 466 10.95 9.47 18.00
C MET A 466 12.41 9.93 18.08
N LEU A 467 12.60 11.24 17.90
CA LEU A 467 13.93 11.87 17.92
C LEU A 467 13.85 13.28 18.50
N ALA A 468 14.69 13.59 19.46
CA ALA A 468 14.75 14.91 20.10
C ALA A 468 16.19 15.31 20.41
N LEU A 469 16.48 16.60 20.35
CA LEU A 469 17.72 17.16 20.91
C LEU A 469 17.64 17.16 22.44
N GLN A 470 18.71 16.74 23.07
CA GLN A 470 18.89 16.91 24.53
C GLN A 470 19.47 18.30 24.82
N GLY A 471 18.94 18.92 25.88
CA GLY A 471 19.35 20.25 26.34
C GLY A 471 20.76 20.31 26.81
#